data_5fcb1c6575e15fe0b97e98caca85cfd6
#
_entry.id   5fcb1c6575e15fe0b97e98caca85cfd6
#
_cell.length_a   1.000
_cell.length_b   1.000
_cell.length_c   1.000
_cell.angle_alpha   90.00
_cell.angle_beta   90.00
_cell.angle_gamma   90.00
#
_symmetry.space_group_name_H-M   'P 1'
#
loop_
_entity.id
_entity.type
_entity.pdbx_description
1 polymer ?
#
loop_
_entity_poly.entity_id
_entity_poly.type
_entity_poly.pdbx_seq_one_letter_code
_entity_poly.pdbx_strand_id
1 'polypeptide(L)'
;DVCIANEEDAADVFGIKAADTGVTAGEVNHEGYKDVAKQLADRFGFEKVAITLRESLSANDNLWSAMLYDTNDYYFSKKYKMHIVDRVGGGDSFGGGLIAASLLGYQPQKTIEFAVAASCLKHSIEGDFNMVSIEEVKKLAGGDASGRVQR
;
A
#
# COMPACT_ATOMS: atom_id res chain seq x y z
N ASP A 1 -9.58 6.62 -14.16
CA ASP A 1 -9.86 5.45 -13.29
C ASP A 1 -8.89 5.37 -12.10
N VAL A 2 -8.01 4.37 -11.97
CA VAL A 2 -7.17 4.14 -10.78
C VAL A 2 -5.69 4.17 -11.14
N CYS A 3 -4.89 4.93 -10.38
CA CYS A 3 -3.43 4.88 -10.41
C CYS A 3 -2.94 4.06 -9.21
N ILE A 4 -2.04 3.13 -9.45
CA ILE A 4 -1.32 2.37 -8.41
C ILE A 4 0.16 2.64 -8.61
N ALA A 5 0.84 3.10 -7.56
CA ALA A 5 2.25 3.48 -7.60
C ALA A 5 2.95 3.12 -6.27
N ASN A 6 4.26 3.09 -6.30
CA ASN A 6 5.08 3.11 -5.10
C ASN A 6 5.62 4.54 -4.85
N GLU A 7 6.43 4.68 -3.82
CA GLU A 7 7.01 5.96 -3.41
C GLU A 7 7.95 6.59 -4.45
N GLU A 8 8.52 5.80 -5.37
CA GLU A 8 9.49 6.25 -6.39
C GLU A 8 8.83 6.47 -7.76
N ASP A 9 7.78 5.71 -8.09
CA ASP A 9 7.14 5.72 -9.42
C ASP A 9 6.65 7.12 -9.85
N ALA A 10 6.06 7.88 -8.93
CA ALA A 10 5.55 9.22 -9.23
C ALA A 10 6.69 10.18 -9.60
N ALA A 11 7.85 10.04 -8.96
CA ALA A 11 9.03 10.84 -9.24
C ALA A 11 9.68 10.42 -10.58
N ASP A 12 9.85 9.12 -10.78
CA ASP A 12 10.60 8.57 -11.91
C ASP A 12 9.83 8.69 -13.23
N VAL A 13 8.51 8.44 -13.20
CA VAL A 13 7.68 8.45 -14.41
C VAL A 13 7.15 9.85 -14.74
N PHE A 14 6.74 10.60 -13.73
CA PHE A 14 6.04 11.88 -13.94
C PHE A 14 6.79 13.11 -13.43
N GLY A 15 7.93 12.93 -12.75
CA GLY A 15 8.68 14.01 -12.13
C GLY A 15 7.97 14.63 -10.92
N ILE A 16 6.94 13.98 -10.38
CA ILE A 16 6.17 14.44 -9.22
C ILE A 16 6.83 13.89 -7.96
N LYS A 17 7.48 14.78 -7.19
CA LYS A 17 8.18 14.42 -5.96
C LYS A 17 7.41 14.93 -4.75
N ALA A 18 7.40 14.12 -3.68
CA ALA A 18 6.96 14.62 -2.38
C ALA A 18 7.81 15.82 -1.98
N ALA A 19 7.17 16.88 -1.50
CA ALA A 19 7.92 18.01 -0.95
C ALA A 19 8.77 17.51 0.22
N ASP A 20 10.05 17.91 0.23
CA ASP A 20 10.96 17.60 1.34
C ASP A 20 10.54 18.42 2.56
N THR A 21 9.80 17.81 3.45
CA THR A 21 9.27 18.45 4.67
C THR A 21 10.21 18.30 5.86
N GLY A 22 11.48 17.99 5.65
CA GLY A 22 12.49 17.93 6.70
C GLY A 22 12.33 16.76 7.67
N VAL A 23 11.67 15.69 7.22
CA VAL A 23 11.51 14.47 8.02
C VAL A 23 12.86 13.75 8.11
N THR A 24 13.28 13.45 9.31
CA THR A 24 14.46 12.64 9.59
C THR A 24 14.31 11.27 8.91
N ALA A 25 15.38 10.79 8.27
CA ALA A 25 15.40 9.54 7.55
C ALA A 25 14.78 8.39 8.38
N GLY A 26 13.68 7.82 7.88
CA GLY A 26 13.00 6.68 8.51
C GLY A 26 11.50 6.86 8.78
N GLU A 27 10.96 8.07 8.74
CA GLU A 27 9.51 8.28 8.86
C GLU A 27 8.87 8.58 7.51
N VAL A 28 7.76 7.90 7.21
CA VAL A 28 6.97 8.19 6.00
C VAL A 28 6.35 9.58 6.10
N ASN A 29 6.69 10.43 5.14
CA ASN A 29 6.11 11.78 5.04
C ASN A 29 4.67 11.72 4.50
N HIS A 30 3.70 11.48 5.36
CA HIS A 30 2.29 11.38 4.98
C HIS A 30 1.78 12.62 4.22
N GLU A 31 2.18 13.82 4.61
CA GLU A 31 1.73 15.05 3.94
C GLU A 31 2.32 15.17 2.52
N GLY A 32 3.58 14.80 2.34
CA GLY A 32 4.20 14.76 1.02
C GLY A 32 3.51 13.78 0.07
N TYR A 33 3.11 12.61 0.56
CA TYR A 33 2.39 11.63 -0.26
C TYR A 33 0.95 12.04 -0.57
N LYS A 34 0.28 12.75 0.31
CA LYS A 34 -1.02 13.36 0.01
C LYS A 34 -0.92 14.33 -1.16
N ASP A 35 0.10 15.19 -1.14
CA ASP A 35 0.35 16.15 -2.23
C ASP A 35 0.65 15.43 -3.56
N VAL A 36 1.50 14.39 -3.53
CA VAL A 36 1.79 13.56 -4.72
C VAL A 36 0.53 12.94 -5.28
N ALA A 37 -0.30 12.31 -4.45
CA ALA A 37 -1.54 11.68 -4.89
C ALA A 37 -2.52 12.69 -5.50
N LYS A 38 -2.64 13.86 -4.89
CA LYS A 38 -3.46 14.94 -5.42
C LYS A 38 -2.97 15.44 -6.77
N GLN A 39 -1.66 15.68 -6.93
CA GLN A 39 -1.08 16.11 -8.20
C GLN A 39 -1.31 15.07 -9.31
N LEU A 40 -1.17 13.77 -8.99
CA LEU A 40 -1.45 12.68 -9.95
C LEU A 40 -2.92 12.70 -10.37
N ALA A 41 -3.86 12.80 -9.43
CA ALA A 41 -5.28 12.87 -9.73
C ALA A 41 -5.63 14.10 -10.57
N ASP A 42 -5.19 15.28 -10.17
CA ASP A 42 -5.48 16.55 -10.85
C ASP A 42 -4.89 16.58 -12.26
N ARG A 43 -3.67 16.07 -12.45
CA ARG A 43 -2.96 16.12 -13.73
C ARG A 43 -3.47 15.12 -14.75
N PHE A 44 -3.86 13.94 -14.32
CA PHE A 44 -4.21 12.82 -15.21
C PHE A 44 -5.69 12.42 -15.14
N GLY A 45 -6.48 13.03 -14.27
CA GLY A 45 -7.91 12.74 -14.11
C GLY A 45 -8.17 11.38 -13.45
N PHE A 46 -7.29 10.90 -12.57
CA PHE A 46 -7.54 9.67 -11.83
C PHE A 46 -8.62 9.89 -10.78
N GLU A 47 -9.57 8.97 -10.70
CA GLU A 47 -10.60 8.95 -9.68
C GLU A 47 -10.06 8.46 -8.33
N LYS A 48 -9.02 7.61 -8.39
CA LYS A 48 -8.33 7.07 -7.22
C LYS A 48 -6.83 6.97 -7.46
N VAL A 49 -6.06 7.25 -6.43
CA VAL A 49 -4.59 7.04 -6.42
C VAL A 49 -4.23 6.24 -5.18
N ALA A 50 -3.62 5.07 -5.38
CA ALA A 50 -3.12 4.22 -4.30
C ALA A 50 -1.59 4.19 -4.33
N ILE A 51 -0.95 4.54 -3.23
CA ILE A 51 0.51 4.58 -3.10
C ILE A 51 0.94 3.62 -1.99
N THR A 52 1.78 2.64 -2.33
CA THR A 52 2.42 1.79 -1.32
C THR A 52 3.54 2.55 -0.62
N LEU A 53 3.67 2.35 0.69
CA LEU A 53 4.62 3.03 1.56
C LEU A 53 5.48 1.99 2.27
N ARG A 54 6.77 1.95 1.93
CA ARG A 54 7.73 1.01 2.48
C ARG A 54 8.79 1.74 3.29
N GLU A 55 9.03 1.25 4.51
CA GLU A 55 10.17 1.67 5.32
C GLU A 55 11.10 0.45 5.51
N SER A 56 12.30 0.54 5.02
CA SER A 56 13.28 -0.54 5.13
C SER A 56 14.00 -0.47 6.47
N LEU A 57 13.81 -1.46 7.33
CA LEU A 57 14.54 -1.60 8.60
C LEU A 57 15.84 -2.38 8.41
N SER A 58 15.81 -3.40 7.56
CA SER A 58 16.95 -4.21 7.14
C SER A 58 16.69 -4.77 5.74
N ALA A 59 17.61 -5.60 5.23
CA ALA A 59 17.43 -6.26 3.95
C ALA A 59 16.12 -7.09 3.89
N ASN A 60 15.73 -7.71 5.00
CA ASN A 60 14.58 -8.62 5.06
C ASN A 60 13.44 -8.14 5.97
N ASP A 61 13.64 -7.07 6.74
CA ASP A 61 12.62 -6.56 7.65
C ASP A 61 12.15 -5.18 7.20
N ASN A 62 10.87 -5.06 6.92
CA ASN A 62 10.27 -3.81 6.45
C ASN A 62 9.01 -3.48 7.27
N LEU A 63 8.72 -2.19 7.31
CA LEU A 63 7.38 -1.72 7.63
C LEU A 63 6.64 -1.48 6.31
N TRP A 64 5.42 -1.97 6.23
CA TRP A 64 4.60 -1.95 5.03
C TRP A 64 3.23 -1.35 5.31
N SER A 65 2.87 -0.34 4.55
CA SER A 65 1.59 0.33 4.60
C SER A 65 1.24 0.90 3.24
N ALA A 66 0.10 1.53 3.10
CA ALA A 66 -0.27 2.26 1.89
C ALA A 66 -1.26 3.37 2.19
N MET A 67 -1.42 4.25 1.23
CA MET A 67 -2.41 5.32 1.20
C MET A 67 -3.31 5.16 -0.02
N LEU A 68 -4.59 5.45 0.14
CA LEU A 68 -5.57 5.62 -0.94
C LEU A 68 -6.10 7.06 -0.88
N TYR A 69 -6.11 7.73 -2.02
CA TYR A 69 -6.80 9.00 -2.26
C TYR A 69 -7.95 8.76 -3.23
N ASP A 70 -9.16 9.21 -2.90
CA ASP A 70 -10.36 9.04 -3.72
C ASP A 70 -10.92 10.34 -4.28
N THR A 71 -10.07 11.37 -4.39
CA THR A 71 -10.36 12.75 -4.79
C THR A 71 -11.11 13.58 -3.74
N ASN A 72 -11.62 12.96 -2.69
CA ASN A 72 -12.27 13.65 -1.58
C ASN A 72 -11.42 13.57 -0.31
N ASP A 73 -11.03 12.34 0.09
CA ASP A 73 -10.34 12.07 1.33
C ASP A 73 -9.12 11.16 1.13
N TYR A 74 -8.25 11.14 2.14
CA TYR A 74 -7.06 10.29 2.20
C TYR A 74 -7.24 9.22 3.27
N TYR A 75 -6.99 7.98 2.90
CA TYR A 75 -7.14 6.80 3.75
C TYR A 75 -5.79 6.11 3.89
N PHE A 76 -5.29 5.99 5.11
CA PHE A 76 -4.05 5.29 5.42
C PHE A 76 -4.35 3.93 6.02
N SER A 77 -3.66 2.90 5.55
CA SER A 77 -3.75 1.57 6.14
C SER A 77 -2.99 1.48 7.46
N LYS A 78 -3.24 0.40 8.19
CA LYS A 78 -2.34 -0.06 9.26
C LYS A 78 -0.93 -0.25 8.70
N LYS A 79 0.06 -0.11 9.57
CA LYS A 79 1.47 -0.38 9.27
C LYS A 79 1.83 -1.76 9.81
N TYR A 80 2.26 -2.65 8.92
CA TYR A 80 2.68 -4.00 9.27
C TYR A 80 4.20 -4.09 9.32
N LYS A 81 4.74 -4.62 10.42
CA LYS A 81 6.13 -5.06 10.47
C LYS A 81 6.20 -6.48 9.94
N MET A 82 6.95 -6.68 8.87
CA MET A 82 7.05 -7.98 8.23
C MET A 82 8.49 -8.40 7.98
N HIS A 83 8.74 -9.70 8.07
CA HIS A 83 9.94 -10.34 7.57
C HIS A 83 9.67 -10.89 6.19
N ILE A 84 10.46 -10.45 5.22
CA ILE A 84 10.25 -10.79 3.80
C ILE A 84 10.92 -12.12 3.51
N VAL A 85 10.14 -13.08 3.06
CA VAL A 85 10.59 -14.35 2.48
C VAL A 85 10.87 -14.17 0.99
N ASP A 86 9.90 -13.54 0.28
CA ASP A 86 10.06 -13.21 -1.13
C ASP A 86 9.33 -11.91 -1.47
N ARG A 87 9.99 -11.03 -2.25
CA ARG A 87 9.45 -9.72 -2.67
C ARG A 87 8.62 -9.79 -3.94
N VAL A 88 8.88 -10.81 -4.78
CA VAL A 88 8.24 -10.92 -6.09
C VAL A 88 6.73 -11.08 -5.94
N GLY A 89 5.94 -10.36 -6.72
CA GLY A 89 4.48 -10.40 -6.66
C GLY A 89 3.85 -9.60 -5.51
N GLY A 90 4.64 -8.93 -4.66
CA GLY A 90 4.09 -8.11 -3.56
C GLY A 90 3.24 -6.94 -4.06
N GLY A 91 3.74 -6.22 -5.09
CA GLY A 91 3.01 -5.13 -5.75
C GLY A 91 1.77 -5.62 -6.49
N ASP A 92 1.88 -6.74 -7.23
CA ASP A 92 0.76 -7.36 -7.94
C ASP A 92 -0.34 -7.81 -6.97
N SER A 93 0.06 -8.35 -5.82
CA SER A 93 -0.87 -8.73 -4.75
C SER A 93 -1.58 -7.53 -4.11
N PHE A 94 -0.87 -6.40 -3.99
CA PHE A 94 -1.49 -5.15 -3.56
C PHE A 94 -2.52 -4.68 -4.59
N GLY A 95 -2.14 -4.60 -5.86
CA GLY A 95 -3.02 -4.20 -6.95
C GLY A 95 -4.23 -5.13 -7.08
N GLY A 96 -4.03 -6.44 -7.06
CA GLY A 96 -5.09 -7.43 -7.07
C GLY A 96 -6.04 -7.31 -5.87
N GLY A 97 -5.49 -7.10 -4.68
CA GLY A 97 -6.26 -6.86 -3.46
C GLY A 97 -7.11 -5.58 -3.52
N LEU A 98 -6.55 -4.50 -4.06
CA LEU A 98 -7.24 -3.22 -4.25
C LEU A 98 -8.42 -3.36 -5.22
N ILE A 99 -8.19 -4.03 -6.35
CA ILE A 99 -9.23 -4.29 -7.36
C ILE A 99 -10.33 -5.19 -6.79
N ALA A 100 -9.95 -6.30 -6.16
CA ALA A 100 -10.92 -7.23 -5.57
C ALA A 100 -11.79 -6.55 -4.51
N ALA A 101 -11.19 -5.79 -3.59
CA ALA A 101 -11.93 -5.06 -2.56
C ALA A 101 -12.88 -4.01 -3.15
N SER A 102 -12.45 -3.33 -4.22
CA SER A 102 -13.29 -2.36 -4.94
C SER A 102 -14.49 -3.04 -5.61
N LEU A 103 -14.29 -4.19 -6.26
CA LEU A 103 -15.36 -4.98 -6.88
C LEU A 103 -16.33 -5.58 -5.84
N LEU A 104 -15.85 -5.88 -4.64
CA LEU A 104 -16.68 -6.31 -3.51
C LEU A 104 -17.46 -5.15 -2.85
N GLY A 105 -17.31 -3.93 -3.35
CA GLY A 105 -18.02 -2.75 -2.85
C GLY A 105 -17.55 -2.28 -1.47
N TYR A 106 -16.29 -2.55 -1.09
CA TYR A 106 -15.76 -2.09 0.19
C TYR A 106 -15.60 -0.57 0.20
N GLN A 107 -15.84 0.03 1.36
CA GLN A 107 -15.54 1.45 1.59
C GLN A 107 -14.02 1.71 1.48
N PRO A 108 -13.58 2.93 1.11
CA PRO A 108 -12.17 3.22 0.82
C PRO A 108 -11.18 2.79 1.91
N GLN A 109 -11.48 3.07 3.18
CA GLN A 109 -10.62 2.62 4.30
C GLN A 109 -10.48 1.10 4.34
N LYS A 110 -11.57 0.36 4.18
CA LYS A 110 -11.55 -1.10 4.16
C LYS A 110 -10.85 -1.65 2.93
N THR A 111 -10.96 -0.95 1.80
CA THR A 111 -10.29 -1.30 0.54
C THR A 111 -8.77 -1.25 0.70
N ILE A 112 -8.24 -0.16 1.27
CA ILE A 112 -6.79 -0.02 1.43
C ILE A 112 -6.24 -1.00 2.49
N GLU A 113 -6.97 -1.26 3.58
CA GLU A 113 -6.60 -2.26 4.58
C GLU A 113 -6.52 -3.67 3.97
N PHE A 114 -7.50 -4.04 3.14
CA PHE A 114 -7.53 -5.32 2.45
C PHE A 114 -6.36 -5.47 1.47
N ALA A 115 -6.08 -4.45 0.67
CA ALA A 115 -4.99 -4.46 -0.31
C ALA A 115 -3.62 -4.62 0.36
N VAL A 116 -3.37 -3.88 1.44
CA VAL A 116 -2.11 -3.98 2.20
C VAL A 116 -1.97 -5.34 2.87
N ALA A 117 -3.05 -5.88 3.45
CA ALA A 117 -3.04 -7.20 4.06
C ALA A 117 -2.73 -8.31 3.04
N ALA A 118 -3.32 -8.26 1.84
CA ALA A 118 -3.05 -9.21 0.76
C ALA A 118 -1.57 -9.19 0.35
N SER A 119 -1.01 -7.99 0.16
CA SER A 119 0.40 -7.80 -0.13
C SER A 119 1.32 -8.27 1.00
N CYS A 120 0.97 -7.96 2.24
CA CYS A 120 1.74 -8.39 3.41
C CYS A 120 1.82 -9.92 3.50
N LEU A 121 0.72 -10.63 3.30
CA LEU A 121 0.69 -12.10 3.27
C LEU A 121 1.55 -12.65 2.13
N LYS A 122 1.52 -12.03 0.94
CA LYS A 122 2.36 -12.45 -0.19
C LYS A 122 3.85 -12.45 0.15
N HIS A 123 4.33 -11.43 0.84
CA HIS A 123 5.74 -11.34 1.21
C HIS A 123 6.23 -12.48 2.13
N SER A 124 5.34 -13.28 2.70
CA SER A 124 5.62 -14.47 3.50
C SER A 124 5.59 -15.79 2.71
N ILE A 125 5.43 -15.73 1.38
CA ILE A 125 5.28 -16.88 0.48
C ILE A 125 6.37 -16.80 -0.59
N GLU A 126 7.06 -17.91 -0.86
CA GLU A 126 8.03 -18.01 -1.94
C GLU A 126 7.35 -17.93 -3.31
N GLY A 127 8.07 -17.41 -4.31
CA GLY A 127 7.58 -17.23 -5.67
C GLY A 127 6.66 -16.01 -5.81
N ASP A 128 6.19 -15.75 -7.01
CA ASP A 128 5.40 -14.58 -7.36
C ASP A 128 3.89 -14.73 -7.10
N PHE A 129 3.41 -15.97 -6.98
CA PHE A 129 2.00 -16.26 -6.87
C PHE A 129 1.46 -16.08 -5.44
N ASN A 130 0.40 -15.29 -5.28
CA ASN A 130 -0.23 -15.10 -3.97
C ASN A 130 -1.24 -16.22 -3.68
N MET A 131 -0.82 -17.19 -2.89
CA MET A 131 -1.63 -18.36 -2.51
C MET A 131 -2.38 -18.14 -1.18
N VAL A 132 -3.12 -17.03 -1.09
CA VAL A 132 -3.94 -16.71 0.09
C VAL A 132 -5.41 -16.65 -0.26
N SER A 133 -6.25 -17.03 0.70
CA SER A 133 -7.70 -16.89 0.57
C SER A 133 -8.18 -15.52 0.99
N ILE A 134 -9.36 -15.12 0.52
CA ILE A 134 -10.02 -13.87 0.96
C ILE A 134 -10.20 -13.84 2.49
N GLU A 135 -10.47 -14.99 3.10
CA GLU A 135 -10.69 -15.08 4.55
C GLU A 135 -9.40 -14.83 5.35
N GLU A 136 -8.25 -15.30 4.87
CA GLU A 136 -6.94 -15.00 5.48
C GLU A 136 -6.64 -13.52 5.39
N VAL A 137 -6.88 -12.90 4.23
CA VAL A 137 -6.69 -11.44 4.04
C VAL A 137 -7.61 -10.66 4.97
N LYS A 138 -8.89 -11.01 5.07
CA LYS A 138 -9.85 -10.37 6.00
C LYS A 138 -9.42 -10.52 7.45
N LYS A 139 -8.92 -11.69 7.84
CA LYS A 139 -8.45 -11.95 9.20
C LYS A 139 -7.28 -11.04 9.56
N LEU A 140 -6.30 -10.89 8.66
CA LEU A 140 -5.17 -9.99 8.88
C LEU A 140 -5.61 -8.52 8.89
N ALA A 141 -6.44 -8.11 7.93
CA ALA A 141 -6.94 -6.73 7.83
C ALA A 141 -7.78 -6.33 9.05
N GLY A 142 -8.56 -7.25 9.62
CA GLY A 142 -9.39 -7.04 10.81
C GLY A 142 -8.66 -7.21 12.14
N GLY A 143 -7.44 -7.76 12.16
CA GLY A 143 -6.64 -7.97 13.36
C GLY A 143 -6.14 -6.68 14.00
N ASP A 144 -5.58 -6.79 15.21
CA ASP A 144 -4.93 -5.66 15.84
C ASP A 144 -3.64 -5.27 15.09
N ALA A 145 -3.19 -4.02 15.29
CA ALA A 145 -2.00 -3.49 14.63
C ALA A 145 -0.68 -4.09 15.13
N SER A 146 -0.70 -5.18 15.90
CA SER A 146 0.51 -5.83 16.42
C SER A 146 1.36 -6.49 15.33
N GLY A 147 0.86 -6.54 14.09
CA GLY A 147 1.60 -7.02 12.92
C GLY A 147 1.98 -8.50 12.98
N ARG A 148 1.43 -9.27 13.92
CA ARG A 148 1.64 -10.72 13.97
C ARG A 148 0.76 -11.40 12.92
N VAL A 149 1.39 -11.86 11.84
CA VAL A 149 0.75 -12.78 10.90
C VAL A 149 0.52 -14.10 11.63
N GLN A 150 -0.69 -14.31 12.14
CA GLN A 150 -1.12 -15.62 12.60
C GLN A 150 -1.74 -16.35 11.39
N ARG A 151 -1.06 -17.36 10.94
CA ARG A 151 -1.59 -18.35 10.00
C ARG A 151 -2.50 -19.33 10.72
#